data_c7dec057b443a10fd4cad7037d065a44
#
_entry.id   c7dec057b443a10fd4cad7037d065a44
#
_cell.length_a   1.000
_cell.length_b   1.000
_cell.length_c   1.000
_cell.angle_alpha   90.00
_cell.angle_beta   90.00
_cell.angle_gamma   90.00
#
_symmetry.space_group_name_H-M   'P 1'
#
loop_
_entity.id
_entity.type
_entity.pdbx_description
1 polymer ?
#
loop_
_entity_poly.entity_id
_entity_poly.type
_entity_poly.pdbx_seq_one_letter_code
_entity_poly.pdbx_strand_id
1 'polypeptide(L)'
;MTTVGVLINTTRLREHRDMASPARAALDALVARTETVWVNEEASRMLGVARLGRSEEEVAARADLLVVFGGDGTILRAARLAATRGVPILGVNMGGFGFLAEVSTTGFAAALPALLAGRYHLDERMMLQADVERHDAPQS
;
A
#
# COMPACT_ATOMS: atom_id res chain seq x y z
N MET A 1 -13.89 14.02 3.08
CA MET A 1 -13.86 13.06 1.96
C MET A 1 -12.59 12.23 2.06
N THR A 2 -12.74 10.94 2.09
CA THR A 2 -11.61 10.05 2.27
C THR A 2 -11.34 9.26 0.99
N THR A 3 -10.17 9.48 0.43
CA THR A 3 -9.64 8.69 -0.66
C THR A 3 -8.62 7.70 -0.10
N VAL A 4 -8.86 6.43 -0.30
CA VAL A 4 -7.93 5.37 0.11
C VAL A 4 -7.19 4.91 -1.12
N GLY A 5 -5.87 5.02 -1.08
CA GLY A 5 -5.00 4.44 -2.08
C GLY A 5 -4.54 3.07 -1.63
N VAL A 6 -4.55 2.11 -2.54
CA VAL A 6 -4.14 0.75 -2.25
C VAL A 6 -3.02 0.36 -3.20
N LEU A 7 -1.90 -0.04 -2.64
CA LEU A 7 -0.76 -0.56 -3.41
C LEU A 7 -0.57 -2.03 -3.04
N ILE A 8 -0.63 -2.89 -4.03
CA ILE A 8 -0.51 -4.34 -3.82
C ILE A 8 0.70 -4.87 -4.60
N ASN A 9 1.52 -5.65 -3.93
CA ASN A 9 2.66 -6.30 -4.56
C ASN A 9 2.18 -7.40 -5.50
N THR A 10 2.28 -7.16 -6.79
CA THR A 10 1.78 -8.08 -7.81
C THR A 10 2.63 -9.33 -7.94
N THR A 11 3.91 -9.24 -7.64
CA THR A 11 4.78 -10.43 -7.61
C THR A 11 4.31 -11.39 -6.54
N ARG A 12 3.99 -10.87 -5.35
CA ARG A 12 3.46 -11.68 -4.26
C ARG A 12 2.09 -12.28 -4.59
N LEU A 13 1.23 -11.52 -5.27
CA LEU A 13 -0.05 -12.05 -5.74
C LEU A 13 0.13 -13.23 -6.69
N ARG A 14 1.11 -13.16 -7.58
CA ARG A 14 1.40 -14.26 -8.51
C ARG A 14 1.98 -15.47 -7.82
N GLU A 15 2.83 -15.27 -6.84
CA GLU A 15 3.48 -16.34 -6.08
C GLU A 15 2.57 -17.00 -5.05
N HIS A 16 1.64 -16.23 -4.49
CA HIS A 16 0.72 -16.66 -3.44
C HIS A 16 -0.72 -16.46 -3.90
N ARG A 17 -1.19 -17.35 -4.76
CA ARG A 17 -2.53 -17.24 -5.36
C ARG A 17 -3.66 -17.27 -4.33
N ASP A 18 -3.42 -17.91 -3.20
CA ASP A 18 -4.35 -17.93 -2.08
C ASP A 18 -4.59 -16.55 -1.46
N MET A 19 -3.71 -15.59 -1.72
CA MET A 19 -3.88 -14.22 -1.25
C MET A 19 -4.84 -13.39 -2.11
N ALA A 20 -5.16 -13.83 -3.32
CA ALA A 20 -6.02 -13.07 -4.23
C ALA A 20 -7.43 -12.87 -3.65
N SER A 21 -8.02 -13.92 -3.10
CA SER A 21 -9.36 -13.85 -2.52
C SER A 21 -9.41 -12.95 -1.27
N PRO A 22 -8.51 -13.08 -0.30
CA PRO A 22 -8.46 -12.13 0.83
C PRO A 22 -8.18 -10.69 0.41
N ALA A 23 -7.31 -10.48 -0.56
CA ALA A 23 -7.01 -9.14 -1.07
C ALA A 23 -8.24 -8.51 -1.75
N ARG A 24 -8.95 -9.29 -2.56
CA ARG A 24 -10.18 -8.83 -3.19
C ARG A 24 -11.25 -8.51 -2.14
N ALA A 25 -11.39 -9.35 -1.12
CA ALA A 25 -12.34 -9.11 -0.03
C ALA A 25 -11.99 -7.82 0.72
N ALA A 26 -10.72 -7.55 0.94
CA ALA A 26 -10.28 -6.31 1.56
C ALA A 26 -10.65 -5.09 0.71
N LEU A 27 -10.44 -5.17 -0.61
CA LEU A 27 -10.84 -4.10 -1.53
C LEU A 27 -12.36 -3.88 -1.52
N ASP A 28 -13.14 -4.95 -1.56
CA ASP A 28 -14.59 -4.85 -1.53
C ASP A 28 -15.07 -4.18 -0.23
N ALA A 29 -14.45 -4.50 0.89
CA ALA A 29 -14.76 -3.87 2.17
C ALA A 29 -14.43 -2.37 2.17
N LEU A 30 -13.30 -1.99 1.58
CA LEU A 30 -12.92 -0.59 1.45
C LEU A 30 -13.89 0.18 0.54
N VAL A 31 -14.22 -0.39 -0.61
CA VAL A 31 -15.15 0.23 -1.57
C VAL A 31 -16.52 0.45 -0.94
N ALA A 32 -16.97 -0.50 -0.12
CA ALA A 32 -18.28 -0.39 0.54
C ALA A 32 -18.34 0.71 1.62
N ARG A 33 -17.19 1.13 2.16
CA ARG A 33 -17.13 2.01 3.34
C ARG A 33 -16.45 3.35 3.12
N THR A 34 -15.87 3.56 1.94
CA THR A 34 -15.17 4.82 1.64
C THR A 34 -15.68 5.41 0.34
N GLU A 35 -15.48 6.71 0.15
CA GLU A 35 -15.97 7.38 -1.05
C GLU A 35 -15.19 6.99 -2.29
N THR A 36 -13.86 6.92 -2.18
CA THR A 36 -12.99 6.69 -3.33
C THR A 36 -11.87 5.74 -2.95
N VAL A 37 -11.69 4.73 -3.79
CA VAL A 37 -10.58 3.77 -3.67
C VAL A 37 -9.86 3.69 -5.01
N TRP A 38 -8.56 3.89 -4.99
CA TRP A 38 -7.69 3.67 -6.16
C TRP A 38 -6.68 2.58 -5.87
N VAL A 39 -6.39 1.77 -6.85
CA VAL A 39 -5.49 0.62 -6.74
C VAL A 39 -4.45 0.70 -7.84
N ASN A 40 -3.23 0.26 -7.59
CA ASN A 40 -2.23 0.17 -8.65
C ASN A 40 -2.74 -0.70 -9.80
N GLU A 41 -2.47 -0.27 -11.01
CA GLU A 41 -3.14 -0.73 -12.21
C GLU A 41 -3.05 -2.23 -12.44
N GLU A 42 -1.85 -2.80 -12.33
CA GLU A 42 -1.66 -4.23 -12.55
C GLU A 42 -2.45 -5.06 -11.54
N ALA A 43 -2.41 -4.71 -10.26
CA ALA A 43 -3.16 -5.41 -9.22
C ALA A 43 -4.66 -5.30 -9.46
N SER A 44 -5.14 -4.14 -9.90
CA SER A 44 -6.56 -3.94 -10.18
C SER A 44 -7.06 -4.88 -11.27
N ARG A 45 -6.24 -5.10 -12.29
CA ARG A 45 -6.58 -6.06 -13.36
C ARG A 45 -6.54 -7.50 -12.85
N MET A 46 -5.53 -7.84 -12.07
CA MET A 46 -5.41 -9.19 -11.51
C MET A 46 -6.57 -9.57 -10.61
N LEU A 47 -7.12 -8.60 -9.91
CA LEU A 47 -8.23 -8.82 -8.97
C LEU A 47 -9.61 -8.55 -9.56
N GLY A 48 -9.68 -8.24 -10.85
CA GLY A 48 -10.97 -8.02 -11.53
C GLY A 48 -11.66 -6.72 -11.16
N VAL A 49 -10.91 -5.70 -10.76
CA VAL A 49 -11.42 -4.38 -10.40
C VAL A 49 -10.73 -3.27 -11.19
N ALA A 50 -10.54 -3.51 -12.49
CA ALA A 50 -9.78 -2.60 -13.37
C ALA A 50 -10.28 -1.15 -13.34
N ARG A 51 -11.56 -0.93 -13.05
CA ARG A 51 -12.12 0.43 -12.93
C ARG A 51 -11.46 1.25 -11.83
N LEU A 52 -10.87 0.60 -10.84
CA LEU A 52 -10.18 1.26 -9.73
C LEU A 52 -8.70 1.52 -10.02
N GLY A 53 -8.20 1.02 -11.15
CA GLY A 53 -6.78 1.05 -11.47
C GLY A 53 -6.25 2.43 -11.83
N ARG A 54 -5.12 2.79 -11.23
CA ARG A 54 -4.36 4.01 -11.54
C ARG A 54 -2.87 3.70 -11.42
N SER A 55 -2.02 4.57 -11.94
CA SER A 55 -0.59 4.41 -11.73
C SER A 55 -0.25 4.52 -10.24
N GLU A 56 0.85 3.91 -9.83
CA GLU A 56 1.29 4.00 -8.43
C GLU A 56 1.47 5.45 -7.99
N GLU A 57 2.03 6.28 -8.85
CA GLU A 57 2.25 7.69 -8.58
C GLU A 57 0.93 8.43 -8.35
N GLU A 58 -0.07 8.15 -9.16
CA GLU A 58 -1.38 8.77 -9.03
C GLU A 58 -2.09 8.28 -7.77
N VAL A 59 -2.02 6.99 -7.47
CA VAL A 59 -2.58 6.42 -6.24
C VAL A 59 -2.00 7.14 -5.01
N ALA A 60 -0.67 7.27 -4.96
CA ALA A 60 -0.01 7.93 -3.84
C ALA A 60 -0.32 9.44 -3.78
N ALA A 61 -0.43 10.08 -4.94
CA ALA A 61 -0.67 11.52 -5.01
C ALA A 61 -2.06 11.92 -4.54
N ARG A 62 -3.04 11.05 -4.64
CA ARG A 62 -4.43 11.36 -4.31
C ARG A 62 -4.91 10.76 -3.00
N ALA A 63 -4.15 9.87 -2.40
CA ALA A 63 -4.56 9.18 -1.20
C ALA A 63 -4.52 10.07 0.04
N ASP A 64 -5.54 9.95 0.87
CA ASP A 64 -5.53 10.47 2.24
C ASP A 64 -4.99 9.41 3.21
N LEU A 65 -5.04 8.16 2.79
CA LEU A 65 -4.52 7.01 3.50
C LEU A 65 -4.03 6.01 2.46
N LEU A 66 -2.84 5.47 2.63
CA LEU A 66 -2.33 4.37 1.81
C LEU A 66 -2.42 3.05 2.57
N VAL A 67 -3.02 2.07 1.95
CA VAL A 67 -3.03 0.69 2.43
C VAL A 67 -2.14 -0.12 1.50
N VAL A 68 -1.10 -0.70 2.03
CA VAL A 68 -0.05 -1.36 1.24
C VAL A 68 -0.02 -2.85 1.55
N PHE A 69 -0.33 -3.67 0.56
CA PHE A 69 -0.31 -5.11 0.68
C PHE A 69 1.01 -5.65 0.13
N GLY A 70 1.84 -6.18 1.01
CA GLY A 70 3.13 -6.72 0.64
C GLY A 70 4.02 -6.97 1.84
N GLY A 71 5.31 -6.84 1.65
CA GLY A 71 6.31 -6.91 2.70
C GLY A 71 6.98 -5.57 2.91
N ASP A 72 8.09 -5.57 3.65
CA ASP A 72 8.82 -4.34 3.99
C ASP A 72 9.26 -3.55 2.77
N GLY A 73 9.74 -4.22 1.71
CA GLY A 73 10.16 -3.55 0.49
C GLY A 73 9.04 -2.77 -0.19
N THR A 74 7.85 -3.36 -0.24
CA THR A 74 6.68 -2.70 -0.83
C THR A 74 6.24 -1.50 0.02
N ILE A 75 6.27 -1.63 1.33
CA ILE A 75 5.93 -0.55 2.26
C ILE A 75 6.93 0.60 2.14
N LEU A 76 8.23 0.30 2.05
CA LEU A 76 9.25 1.31 1.85
C LEU A 76 9.12 2.04 0.52
N ARG A 77 8.75 1.32 -0.54
CA ARG A 77 8.47 1.95 -1.84
C ARG A 77 7.29 2.91 -1.74
N ALA A 78 6.22 2.48 -1.09
CA ALA A 78 5.05 3.34 -0.85
C ALA A 78 5.43 4.58 -0.05
N ALA A 79 6.27 4.42 0.96
CA ALA A 79 6.75 5.54 1.77
C ALA A 79 7.50 6.57 0.93
N ARG A 80 8.33 6.12 -0.01
CA ARG A 80 9.03 7.04 -0.93
C ARG A 80 8.06 7.82 -1.82
N LEU A 81 7.03 7.16 -2.30
CA LEU A 81 6.01 7.81 -3.14
C LEU A 81 5.19 8.84 -2.37
N ALA A 82 4.96 8.60 -1.09
CA ALA A 82 4.08 9.41 -0.25
C ALA A 82 4.82 10.42 0.64
N ALA A 83 6.15 10.39 0.68
CA ALA A 83 6.94 11.12 1.68
C ALA A 83 6.68 12.63 1.68
N THR A 84 6.54 13.25 0.51
CA THR A 84 6.36 14.71 0.40
C THR A 84 5.00 15.18 0.89
N ARG A 85 4.01 14.30 0.96
CA ARG A 85 2.66 14.64 1.39
C ARG A 85 2.36 14.24 2.84
N GLY A 86 3.21 13.44 3.44
CA GLY A 86 3.00 12.96 4.80
C GLY A 86 1.76 12.06 4.96
N VAL A 87 1.42 11.30 3.93
CA VAL A 87 0.24 10.42 3.94
C VAL A 87 0.47 9.23 4.88
N PRO A 88 -0.46 8.94 5.79
CA PRO A 88 -0.35 7.74 6.62
C PRO A 88 -0.36 6.46 5.79
N ILE A 89 0.40 5.47 6.24
CA ILE A 89 0.52 4.18 5.56
C ILE A 89 0.17 3.07 6.53
N LEU A 90 -0.72 2.19 6.12
CA LEU A 90 -0.99 0.93 6.81
C LEU A 90 -0.40 -0.21 5.99
N GLY A 91 0.56 -0.92 6.57
CA GLY A 91 1.11 -2.12 5.95
C GLY A 91 0.28 -3.34 6.26
N VAL A 92 -0.06 -4.09 5.22
CA VAL A 92 -0.81 -5.35 5.29
C VAL A 92 0.07 -6.47 4.76
N ASN A 93 0.33 -7.45 5.60
CA ASN A 93 1.23 -8.55 5.26
C ASN A 93 0.55 -9.55 4.31
N MET A 94 1.22 -9.83 3.19
CA MET A 94 0.79 -10.83 2.20
C MET A 94 1.58 -12.13 2.32
N GLY A 95 1.88 -12.55 3.54
CA GLY A 95 2.71 -13.72 3.79
C GLY A 95 4.18 -13.37 3.95
N GLY A 96 4.90 -14.22 4.66
CA GLY A 96 6.29 -13.99 4.98
C GLY A 96 6.48 -13.15 6.23
N PHE A 97 7.73 -12.80 6.50
CA PHE A 97 8.11 -12.03 7.67
C PHE A 97 8.45 -10.61 7.29
N GLY A 98 8.14 -9.67 8.18
CA GLY A 98 8.52 -8.29 8.02
C GLY A 98 8.32 -7.54 9.33
N PHE A 99 8.84 -6.33 9.39
CA PHE A 99 8.80 -5.49 10.59
C PHE A 99 7.83 -4.33 10.47
N LEU A 100 7.40 -4.00 9.25
CA LEU A 100 6.61 -2.79 9.01
C LEU A 100 5.12 -3.05 8.88
N ALA A 101 4.70 -4.27 8.54
CA ALA A 101 3.28 -4.58 8.38
C ALA A 101 2.60 -4.71 9.75
N GLU A 102 1.43 -4.09 9.89
CA GLU A 102 0.67 -4.04 11.14
C GLU A 102 -0.42 -5.10 11.22
N VAL A 103 -0.96 -5.51 10.08
CA VAL A 103 -2.04 -6.49 10.02
C VAL A 103 -1.78 -7.53 8.94
N SER A 104 -2.43 -8.68 9.06
CA SER A 104 -2.42 -9.68 8.00
C SER A 104 -3.50 -9.38 6.98
N THR A 105 -3.37 -9.95 5.77
CA THR A 105 -4.38 -9.79 4.74
C THR A 105 -5.75 -10.31 5.21
N THR A 106 -5.75 -11.45 5.90
CA THR A 106 -6.98 -12.04 6.44
C THR A 106 -7.54 -11.27 7.62
N GLY A 107 -6.69 -10.57 8.37
CA GLY A 107 -7.12 -9.77 9.52
C GLY A 107 -7.57 -8.36 9.18
N PHE A 108 -7.42 -7.94 7.93
CA PHE A 108 -7.68 -6.57 7.51
C PHE A 108 -9.12 -6.15 7.75
N ALA A 109 -10.09 -7.01 7.41
CA ALA A 109 -11.50 -6.68 7.56
C ALA A 109 -11.87 -6.37 9.02
N ALA A 110 -11.26 -7.07 9.97
CA ALA A 110 -11.50 -6.80 11.40
C ALA A 110 -10.90 -5.47 11.86
N ALA A 111 -9.80 -5.03 11.24
CA ALA A 111 -9.14 -3.78 11.57
C ALA A 111 -9.81 -2.55 10.92
N LEU A 112 -10.57 -2.76 9.86
CA LEU A 112 -11.11 -1.69 9.03
C LEU A 112 -12.01 -0.70 9.77
N PRO A 113 -12.95 -1.12 10.64
CA PRO A 113 -13.79 -0.16 11.37
C PRO A 113 -12.96 0.82 12.22
N ALA A 114 -11.95 0.35 12.91
CA ALA A 114 -11.08 1.21 13.71
C ALA A 114 -10.27 2.16 12.83
N LEU A 115 -9.77 1.66 11.71
CA LEU A 115 -9.01 2.46 10.75
C LEU A 115 -9.85 3.61 10.21
N LEU A 116 -11.05 3.34 9.76
CA LEU A 116 -11.94 4.35 9.17
C LEU A 116 -12.49 5.32 10.22
N ALA A 117 -12.58 4.90 11.47
CA ALA A 117 -12.99 5.76 12.57
C ALA A 117 -11.85 6.62 13.13
N GLY A 118 -10.64 6.48 12.60
CA GLY A 118 -9.47 7.21 13.10
C GLY A 118 -8.94 6.70 14.43
N ARG A 119 -9.36 5.52 14.87
CA ARG A 119 -8.91 4.91 16.12
C ARG A 119 -7.63 4.11 15.89
N TYR A 120 -6.53 4.82 15.72
CA TYR A 120 -5.20 4.23 15.53
C TYR A 120 -4.13 5.21 16.00
N HIS A 121 -2.95 4.70 16.24
CA HIS A 121 -1.78 5.51 16.54
C HIS A 121 -0.90 5.62 15.31
N LEU A 122 -0.42 6.83 15.05
CA LEU A 122 0.56 7.06 13.99
C LEU A 122 1.96 6.96 14.58
N ASP A 123 2.78 6.16 13.93
CA ASP A 123 4.20 6.02 14.23
C ASP A 123 4.97 6.86 13.22
N GLU A 124 5.46 8.00 13.64
CA GLU A 124 6.23 8.86 12.75
C GLU A 124 7.65 8.33 12.60
N ARG A 125 8.06 8.10 11.35
CA ARG A 125 9.37 7.57 11.05
C ARG A 125 10.15 8.53 10.17
N MET A 126 11.42 8.72 10.52
CA MET A 126 12.33 9.55 9.77
C MET A 126 12.81 8.83 8.52
N MET A 127 12.91 9.55 7.42
CA MET A 127 13.54 9.06 6.20
C MET A 127 14.86 9.76 5.99
N LEU A 128 15.85 9.02 5.49
CA LEU A 128 17.15 9.55 5.17
C LEU A 128 17.34 9.58 3.65
N GLN A 129 17.86 10.69 3.17
CA GLN A 129 18.32 10.80 1.78
C GLN A 129 19.83 10.74 1.77
N ALA A 130 20.37 9.86 0.96
CA ALA A 130 21.83 9.72 0.80
C ALA A 130 22.19 9.94 -0.65
N ASP A 131 23.13 10.85 -0.88
CA ASP A 131 23.69 11.11 -2.20
C ASP A 131 25.11 10.58 -2.22
N VAL A 132 25.46 9.82 -3.28
CA VAL A 132 26.79 9.24 -3.42
C VAL A 132 27.53 9.95 -4.54
N GLU A 133 28.63 10.60 -4.20
CA GLU A 133 29.53 11.20 -5.18
C GLU A 133 30.69 10.25 -5.45
N ARG A 134 31.00 10.04 -6.74
CA ARG A 134 32.16 9.25 -7.18
C ARG A 134 33.06 10.11 -8.00
N HIS A 135 34.24 10.31 -7.49
CA HIS A 135 35.23 11.16 -8.18
C HIS A 135 36.06 10.43 -9.24
N ASP A 136 36.17 9.11 -9.11
CA ASP A 136 37.12 8.32 -9.91
C ASP A 136 36.47 7.43 -10.96
N ALA A 137 35.16 7.30 -10.97
CA ALA A 137 34.48 6.40 -11.87
C ALA A 137 33.72 7.19 -12.93
N PRO A 138 33.92 6.90 -14.22
CA PRO A 138 33.10 7.49 -15.25
C PRO A 138 31.68 6.97 -15.06
N GLN A 139 30.74 7.89 -15.11
CA GLN A 139 29.32 7.54 -15.05
C GLN A 139 28.90 7.06 -16.44
N SER A 140 28.44 5.85 -16.51
CA SER A 140 27.94 5.28 -17.75
C SER A 140 26.43 5.08 -17.70
#